data_4fa2fdb0edce99fa981b87ccb202bee3
#
_entry.id   4fa2fdb0edce99fa981b87ccb202bee3
#
_cell.length_a   1.000
_cell.length_b   1.000
_cell.length_c   1.000
_cell.angle_alpha   90.00
_cell.angle_beta   90.00
_cell.angle_gamma   90.00
#
_symmetry.space_group_name_H-M   'P 1'
#
loop_
_entity.id
_entity.type
_entity.pdbx_description
1 polymer ?
#
loop_
_entity_poly.entity_id
_entity_poly.type
_entity_poly.pdbx_seq_one_letter_code
_entity_poly.pdbx_strand_id
1 'polypeptide(L)'
;MGSDFLPLYFSAEKHEALLFVAIGLAAITASWVLYRRSSPLVAMTGPLIAIAAIQIVVGGNVFLRTDAQMAELHRKRVVAPAAFKIDEGRRMATVMRNFEVYRAIELTLLATGIAVVAALRRRRGWRAFGIGLALQSAVMLTLDMFAEARGQLYLQAVLAL
;
A
#
# COMPACT_ATOMS: atom_id res chain seq x y z
N MET A 1 2.62 -19.83 23.19
CA MET A 1 2.53 -19.23 21.82
C MET A 1 3.16 -17.85 21.93
N GLY A 2 4.40 -17.72 21.68
CA GLY A 2 4.93 -16.49 22.30
C GLY A 2 5.88 -15.72 21.47
N SER A 3 7.01 -16.05 21.07
CA SER A 3 8.11 -15.11 20.87
C SER A 3 8.29 -14.52 19.46
N ASP A 4 7.65 -15.05 18.45
CA ASP A 4 8.06 -14.81 17.06
C ASP A 4 7.12 -13.94 16.19
N PHE A 5 6.05 -13.38 16.77
CA PHE A 5 5.09 -12.56 16.00
C PHE A 5 5.70 -11.22 15.52
N LEU A 6 6.64 -10.65 16.26
CA LEU A 6 7.31 -9.40 15.91
C LEU A 6 8.14 -9.56 14.62
N PRO A 7 9.14 -10.47 14.56
CA PRO A 7 9.91 -10.69 13.32
C PRO A 7 9.03 -11.13 12.16
N LEU A 8 8.03 -11.97 12.38
CA LEU A 8 7.10 -12.40 11.33
C LEU A 8 6.34 -11.23 10.70
N TYR A 9 5.79 -10.35 11.52
CA TYR A 9 5.08 -9.18 11.04
C TYR A 9 5.99 -8.25 10.23
N PHE A 10 7.15 -7.86 10.78
CA PHE A 10 8.05 -6.90 10.16
C PHE A 10 8.76 -7.45 8.93
N SER A 11 9.07 -8.76 8.88
CA SER A 11 9.60 -9.36 7.65
C SER A 11 8.56 -9.36 6.53
N ALA A 12 7.31 -9.67 6.82
CA ALA A 12 6.23 -9.61 5.85
C ALA A 12 5.95 -8.17 5.38
N GLU A 13 5.96 -7.18 6.29
CA GLU A 13 5.85 -5.75 5.96
C GLU A 13 6.95 -5.31 5.00
N LYS A 14 8.19 -5.76 5.22
CA LYS A 14 9.33 -5.45 4.37
C LYS A 14 9.22 -6.05 2.97
N HIS A 15 8.78 -7.31 2.86
CA HIS A 15 8.53 -7.94 1.56
C HIS A 15 7.42 -7.23 0.77
N GLU A 16 6.36 -6.84 1.45
CA GLU A 16 5.25 -6.11 0.84
C GLU A 16 5.68 -4.71 0.41
N ALA A 17 6.50 -4.02 1.20
CA ALA A 17 7.09 -2.75 0.82
C ALA A 17 7.91 -2.86 -0.48
N LEU A 18 8.68 -3.93 -0.64
CA LEU A 18 9.40 -4.21 -1.89
C LEU A 18 8.43 -4.48 -3.05
N LEU A 19 7.33 -5.18 -2.80
CA LEU A 19 6.30 -5.44 -3.81
C LEU A 19 5.64 -4.13 -4.28
N PHE A 20 5.34 -3.22 -3.35
CA PHE A 20 4.86 -1.87 -3.67
C PHE A 20 5.81 -1.14 -4.62
N VAL A 21 7.10 -1.11 -4.28
CA VAL A 21 8.13 -0.47 -5.12
C VAL A 21 8.21 -1.15 -6.48
N ALA A 22 8.23 -2.47 -6.54
CA ALA A 22 8.33 -3.22 -7.79
C ALA A 22 7.13 -2.96 -8.72
N ILE A 23 5.92 -2.94 -8.18
CA ILE A 23 4.70 -2.62 -8.96
C ILE A 23 4.73 -1.17 -9.43
N GLY A 24 5.16 -0.22 -8.59
CA GLY A 24 5.35 1.17 -8.99
C GLY A 24 6.34 1.33 -10.14
N LEU A 25 7.49 0.67 -10.06
CA LEU A 25 8.47 0.67 -11.15
C LEU A 25 7.94 0.02 -12.43
N ALA A 26 7.17 -1.07 -12.31
CA ALA A 26 6.52 -1.70 -13.46
C ALA A 26 5.50 -0.77 -14.13
N ALA A 27 4.73 -0.02 -13.33
CA ALA A 27 3.77 0.97 -13.85
C ALA A 27 4.48 2.14 -14.56
N ILE A 28 5.60 2.63 -14.04
CA ILE A 28 6.43 3.65 -14.71
C ILE A 28 6.99 3.09 -16.02
N THR A 29 7.52 1.87 -16.01
CA THR A 29 8.05 1.22 -17.22
C THR A 29 6.97 1.04 -18.28
N ALA A 30 5.78 0.56 -17.90
CA ALA A 30 4.63 0.46 -18.79
C ALA A 30 4.24 1.83 -19.36
N SER A 31 4.21 2.87 -18.55
CA SER A 31 3.93 4.25 -18.97
C SER A 31 4.95 4.74 -20.01
N TRP A 32 6.23 4.49 -19.77
CA TRP A 32 7.30 4.81 -20.71
C TRP A 32 7.10 4.11 -22.05
N VAL A 33 6.78 2.80 -22.06
CA VAL A 33 6.53 2.03 -23.30
C VAL A 33 5.30 2.57 -24.05
N LEU A 34 4.21 2.87 -23.35
CA LEU A 34 3.00 3.45 -23.95
C LEU A 34 3.30 4.81 -24.61
N TYR A 35 4.07 5.65 -23.94
CA TYR A 35 4.47 6.95 -24.46
C TYR A 35 5.38 6.82 -25.70
N ARG A 36 6.42 6.00 -25.62
CA ARG A 36 7.39 5.80 -26.73
C ARG A 36 6.76 5.21 -27.99
N ARG A 37 5.75 4.37 -27.85
CA ARG A 37 5.03 3.74 -28.97
C ARG A 37 3.88 4.59 -29.50
N SER A 38 3.71 5.82 -29.03
CA SER A 38 2.57 6.70 -29.40
C SER A 38 1.23 5.93 -29.31
N SER A 39 1.08 5.12 -28.28
CA SER A 39 -0.06 4.24 -28.07
C SER A 39 -1.36 5.05 -27.96
N PRO A 40 -2.47 4.56 -28.49
CA PRO A 40 -3.79 5.14 -28.23
C PRO A 40 -4.18 5.09 -26.75
N LEU A 41 -3.43 4.35 -25.94
CA LEU A 41 -3.59 4.24 -24.49
C LEU A 41 -2.67 5.19 -23.70
N VAL A 42 -1.97 6.12 -24.36
CA VAL A 42 -1.02 7.03 -23.70
C VAL A 42 -1.64 7.81 -22.53
N ALA A 43 -2.94 8.10 -22.58
CA ALA A 43 -3.61 8.80 -21.48
C ALA A 43 -3.70 7.97 -20.17
N MET A 44 -3.43 6.65 -20.21
CA MET A 44 -3.26 5.84 -18.99
C MET A 44 -2.01 6.24 -18.19
N THR A 45 -1.00 6.80 -18.84
CA THR A 45 0.28 7.13 -18.19
C THR A 45 0.11 8.10 -17.03
N GLY A 46 -0.84 9.02 -17.11
CA GLY A 46 -1.13 9.98 -16.03
C GLY A 46 -1.42 9.30 -14.69
N PRO A 47 -2.53 8.55 -14.57
CA PRO A 47 -2.86 7.87 -13.33
C PRO A 47 -1.83 6.78 -12.95
N LEU A 48 -1.25 6.07 -13.91
CA LEU A 48 -0.21 5.08 -13.64
C LEU A 48 1.01 5.70 -12.94
N ILE A 49 1.54 6.82 -13.45
CA ILE A 49 2.70 7.49 -12.87
C ILE A 49 2.35 8.12 -11.52
N ALA A 50 1.17 8.77 -11.41
CA ALA A 50 0.77 9.42 -10.17
C ALA A 50 0.67 8.43 -9.00
N ILE A 51 0.00 7.29 -9.21
CA ILE A 51 -0.14 6.27 -8.15
C ILE A 51 1.19 5.53 -7.95
N ALA A 52 1.96 5.25 -9.00
CA ALA A 52 3.27 4.63 -8.90
C ALA A 52 4.25 5.45 -8.05
N ALA A 53 4.23 6.77 -8.18
CA ALA A 53 5.05 7.66 -7.34
C ALA A 53 4.71 7.50 -5.85
N ILE A 54 3.43 7.42 -5.50
CA ILE A 54 2.98 7.16 -4.12
C ILE A 54 3.48 5.80 -3.66
N GLN A 55 3.32 4.74 -4.46
CA GLN A 55 3.77 3.39 -4.14
C GLN A 55 5.27 3.33 -3.86
N ILE A 56 6.09 3.96 -4.69
CA ILE A 56 7.55 3.98 -4.51
C ILE A 56 7.94 4.73 -3.25
N VAL A 57 7.33 5.89 -3.00
CA VAL A 57 7.63 6.69 -1.81
C VAL A 57 7.20 5.95 -0.54
N VAL A 58 5.98 5.43 -0.49
CA VAL A 58 5.46 4.72 0.68
C VAL A 58 6.23 3.42 0.90
N GLY A 59 6.36 2.57 -0.11
CA GLY A 59 7.09 1.32 -0.01
C GLY A 59 8.56 1.52 0.33
N GLY A 60 9.24 2.50 -0.27
CA GLY A 60 10.61 2.84 0.05
C GLY A 60 10.80 3.28 1.51
N ASN A 61 9.93 4.17 2.01
CA ASN A 61 9.97 4.59 3.40
C ASN A 61 9.73 3.43 4.38
N VAL A 62 8.73 2.58 4.11
CA VAL A 62 8.45 1.41 4.94
C VAL A 62 9.66 0.49 4.94
N PHE A 63 10.21 0.16 3.78
CA PHE A 63 11.37 -0.73 3.67
C PHE A 63 12.58 -0.23 4.48
N LEU A 64 12.90 1.07 4.39
CA LEU A 64 14.07 1.66 5.04
C LEU A 64 13.93 1.75 6.57
N ARG A 65 12.72 1.98 7.09
CA ARG A 65 12.49 2.14 8.54
C ARG A 65 12.29 0.83 9.30
N THR A 66 11.85 -0.23 8.60
CA THR A 66 11.35 -1.46 9.23
C THR A 66 12.37 -2.13 10.14
N ASP A 67 13.64 -2.23 9.73
CA ASP A 67 14.68 -2.90 10.53
C ASP A 67 14.96 -2.14 11.84
N ALA A 68 15.08 -0.81 11.77
CA ALA A 68 15.31 0.03 12.94
C ALA A 68 14.11 0.00 13.91
N GLN A 69 12.90 0.06 13.36
CA GLN A 69 11.67 -0.03 14.13
C GLN A 69 11.53 -1.39 14.83
N MET A 70 11.82 -2.48 14.14
CA MET A 70 11.79 -3.83 14.71
C MET A 70 12.78 -3.97 15.89
N ALA A 71 14.02 -3.49 15.72
CA ALA A 71 15.05 -3.55 16.74
C ALA A 71 14.65 -2.75 18.00
N GLU A 72 14.10 -1.56 17.82
CA GLU A 72 13.60 -0.72 18.92
C GLU A 72 12.45 -1.40 19.68
N LEU A 73 11.47 -1.92 18.96
CA LEU A 73 10.31 -2.60 19.56
C LEU A 73 10.71 -3.88 20.29
N HIS A 74 11.66 -4.64 19.74
CA HIS A 74 12.20 -5.82 20.41
C HIS A 74 12.85 -5.43 21.74
N ARG A 75 13.72 -4.42 21.75
CA ARG A 75 14.34 -3.91 22.96
C ARG A 75 13.31 -3.44 23.99
N LYS A 76 12.32 -2.66 23.54
CA LYS A 76 11.25 -2.14 24.41
C LYS A 76 10.42 -3.25 25.03
N ARG A 77 10.11 -4.30 24.27
CA ARG A 77 9.37 -5.47 24.73
C ARG A 77 10.12 -6.21 25.87
N VAL A 78 11.44 -6.32 25.78
CA VAL A 78 12.27 -6.99 26.80
C VAL A 78 12.42 -6.14 28.05
N VAL A 79 12.68 -4.84 27.91
CA VAL A 79 12.99 -3.94 29.03
C VAL A 79 11.73 -3.45 29.77
N ALA A 80 10.66 -3.19 29.03
CA ALA A 80 9.44 -2.58 29.56
C ALA A 80 8.17 -3.15 28.89
N PRO A 81 7.80 -4.43 29.15
CA PRO A 81 6.73 -5.11 28.43
C PRO A 81 5.36 -4.44 28.57
N ALA A 82 5.04 -3.89 29.75
CA ALA A 82 3.79 -3.17 29.97
C ALA A 82 3.71 -1.88 29.13
N ALA A 83 4.80 -1.12 29.07
CA ALA A 83 4.87 0.09 28.24
C ALA A 83 4.85 -0.27 26.74
N PHE A 84 5.52 -1.35 26.35
CA PHE A 84 5.45 -1.88 24.98
C PHE A 84 4.01 -2.16 24.56
N LYS A 85 3.24 -2.92 25.36
CA LYS A 85 1.85 -3.24 25.04
C LYS A 85 0.98 -1.99 24.83
N ILE A 86 1.10 -1.00 25.71
CA ILE A 86 0.30 0.22 25.65
C ILE A 86 0.66 1.06 24.42
N ASP A 87 1.95 1.32 24.21
CA ASP A 87 2.40 2.22 23.15
C ASP A 87 2.25 1.58 21.77
N GLU A 88 2.60 0.30 21.62
CA GLU A 88 2.47 -0.41 20.37
C GLU A 88 1.00 -0.67 20.01
N GLY A 89 0.17 -0.99 20.99
CA GLY A 89 -1.27 -1.09 20.81
C GLY A 89 -1.88 0.22 20.30
N ARG A 90 -1.48 1.36 20.88
CA ARG A 90 -1.92 2.69 20.43
C ARG A 90 -1.42 3.04 19.01
N ARG A 91 -0.14 2.74 18.74
CA ARG A 91 0.45 2.93 17.40
C ARG A 91 -0.32 2.13 16.34
N MET A 92 -0.55 0.85 16.61
CA MET A 92 -1.26 -0.03 15.68
C MET A 92 -2.73 0.33 15.52
N ALA A 93 -3.42 0.79 16.56
CA ALA A 93 -4.78 1.31 16.44
C ALA A 93 -4.84 2.52 15.48
N THR A 94 -3.83 3.39 15.50
CA THR A 94 -3.72 4.50 14.55
C THR A 94 -3.46 3.99 13.13
N VAL A 95 -2.60 2.99 12.96
CA VAL A 95 -2.34 2.35 11.66
C VAL A 95 -3.62 1.74 11.08
N MET A 96 -4.41 1.03 11.89
CA MET A 96 -5.68 0.44 11.45
C MET A 96 -6.68 1.51 10.97
N ARG A 97 -6.80 2.61 11.72
CA ARG A 97 -7.65 3.74 11.28
C ARG A 97 -7.17 4.36 9.97
N ASN A 98 -5.87 4.43 9.75
CA ASN A 98 -5.32 4.93 8.49
C ASN A 98 -5.68 4.00 7.31
N PHE A 99 -5.70 2.68 7.50
CA PHE A 99 -6.16 1.75 6.46
C PHE A 99 -7.62 1.97 6.08
N GLU A 100 -8.51 2.32 7.02
CA GLU A 100 -9.89 2.68 6.69
C GLU A 100 -9.96 3.90 5.76
N VAL A 101 -9.13 4.92 6.02
CA VAL A 101 -9.05 6.11 5.17
C VAL A 101 -8.48 5.78 3.79
N TYR A 102 -7.39 5.02 3.73
CA TYR A 102 -6.77 4.62 2.46
C TYR A 102 -7.73 3.79 1.61
N ARG A 103 -8.41 2.83 2.19
CA ARG A 103 -9.43 2.02 1.52
C ARG A 103 -10.57 2.89 0.96
N ALA A 104 -11.04 3.89 1.70
CA ALA A 104 -12.06 4.81 1.20
C ALA A 104 -11.58 5.64 0.00
N ILE A 105 -10.33 6.10 0.02
CA ILE A 105 -9.69 6.82 -1.09
C ILE A 105 -9.57 5.91 -2.31
N GLU A 106 -9.06 4.71 -2.14
CA GLU A 106 -8.83 3.73 -3.21
C GLU A 106 -10.13 3.27 -3.88
N LEU A 107 -11.16 2.99 -3.08
CA LEU A 107 -12.49 2.68 -3.59
C LEU A 107 -13.08 3.85 -4.38
N THR A 108 -12.86 5.08 -3.93
CA THR A 108 -13.32 6.28 -4.65
C THR A 108 -12.58 6.44 -5.98
N LEU A 109 -11.27 6.24 -6.00
CA LEU A 109 -10.47 6.29 -7.22
C LEU A 109 -10.87 5.18 -8.19
N LEU A 110 -11.07 3.95 -7.70
CA LEU A 110 -11.53 2.81 -8.48
C LEU A 110 -12.91 3.08 -9.10
N ALA A 111 -13.87 3.52 -8.30
CA ALA A 111 -15.22 3.87 -8.76
C ALA A 111 -15.18 5.00 -9.78
N THR A 112 -14.34 6.02 -9.56
CA THR A 112 -14.14 7.13 -10.49
C THR A 112 -13.57 6.62 -11.82
N GLY A 113 -12.55 5.76 -11.79
CA GLY A 113 -11.98 5.15 -13.00
C GLY A 113 -13.03 4.40 -13.81
N ILE A 114 -13.83 3.56 -13.14
CA ILE A 114 -14.93 2.81 -13.77
C ILE A 114 -15.99 3.76 -14.34
N ALA A 115 -16.40 4.78 -13.62
CA ALA A 115 -17.38 5.78 -14.06
C ALA A 115 -16.89 6.54 -15.30
N VAL A 116 -15.61 6.93 -15.34
CA VAL A 116 -15.00 7.58 -16.50
C VAL A 116 -15.03 6.66 -17.73
N VAL A 117 -14.70 5.37 -17.56
CA VAL A 117 -14.77 4.39 -18.65
C VAL A 117 -16.18 4.25 -19.18
N ALA A 118 -17.17 4.17 -18.32
CA ALA A 118 -18.57 3.99 -18.68
C ALA A 118 -19.16 5.23 -19.37
N ALA A 119 -18.96 6.40 -18.76
CA ALA A 119 -19.55 7.66 -19.22
C ALA A 119 -18.86 8.21 -20.50
N LEU A 120 -17.53 8.08 -20.59
CA LEU A 120 -16.73 8.67 -21.64
C LEU A 120 -16.18 7.63 -22.64
N ARG A 121 -16.85 6.50 -22.76
CA ARG A 121 -16.43 5.36 -23.61
C ARG A 121 -16.15 5.71 -25.08
N ARG A 122 -16.78 6.75 -25.63
CA ARG A 122 -16.56 7.22 -27.00
C ARG A 122 -15.31 8.10 -27.14
N ARG A 123 -14.78 8.64 -26.04
CA ARG A 123 -13.59 9.50 -26.01
C ARG A 123 -12.37 8.64 -25.63
N ARG A 124 -11.61 8.18 -26.62
CA ARG A 124 -10.50 7.22 -26.45
C ARG A 124 -9.53 7.59 -25.33
N GLY A 125 -9.11 8.88 -25.23
CA GLY A 125 -8.18 9.35 -24.21
C GLY A 125 -8.76 9.22 -22.78
N TRP A 126 -9.99 9.69 -22.56
CA TRP A 126 -10.65 9.59 -21.26
C TRP A 126 -10.93 8.14 -20.86
N ARG A 127 -11.30 7.29 -21.82
CA ARG A 127 -11.44 5.85 -21.55
C ARG A 127 -10.12 5.23 -21.12
N ALA A 128 -9.02 5.54 -21.80
CA ALA A 128 -7.69 5.05 -21.43
C ALA A 128 -7.28 5.55 -20.05
N PHE A 129 -7.47 6.83 -19.73
CA PHE A 129 -7.25 7.40 -18.40
C PHE A 129 -8.03 6.64 -17.33
N GLY A 130 -9.34 6.43 -17.53
CA GLY A 130 -10.19 5.72 -16.59
C GLY A 130 -9.75 4.25 -16.37
N ILE A 131 -9.32 3.56 -17.42
CA ILE A 131 -8.77 2.19 -17.31
C ILE A 131 -7.49 2.21 -16.45
N GLY A 132 -6.56 3.13 -16.71
CA GLY A 132 -5.33 3.26 -15.93
C GLY A 132 -5.60 3.55 -14.46
N LEU A 133 -6.53 4.47 -14.19
CA LEU A 133 -6.94 4.81 -12.83
C LEU A 133 -7.57 3.61 -12.12
N ALA A 134 -8.54 2.93 -12.74
CA ALA A 134 -9.21 1.78 -12.15
C ALA A 134 -8.23 0.62 -11.90
N LEU A 135 -7.37 0.31 -12.87
CA LEU A 135 -6.38 -0.77 -12.75
C LEU A 135 -5.43 -0.53 -11.57
N GLN A 136 -4.83 0.65 -11.51
CA GLN A 136 -3.84 0.95 -10.49
C GLN A 136 -4.47 1.06 -9.09
N SER A 137 -5.68 1.62 -8.99
CA SER A 137 -6.43 1.67 -7.73
C SER A 137 -6.83 0.28 -7.24
N ALA A 138 -7.24 -0.62 -8.15
CA ALA A 138 -7.56 -2.00 -7.80
C ALA A 138 -6.33 -2.77 -7.27
N VAL A 139 -5.17 -2.56 -7.88
CA VAL A 139 -3.91 -3.15 -7.42
C VAL A 139 -3.55 -2.64 -6.02
N MET A 140 -3.62 -1.31 -5.81
CA MET A 140 -3.35 -0.70 -4.50
C MET A 140 -4.28 -1.23 -3.42
N LEU A 141 -5.59 -1.19 -3.68
CA LEU A 141 -6.61 -1.70 -2.76
C LEU A 141 -6.35 -3.16 -2.36
N THR A 142 -5.97 -4.00 -3.32
CA THR A 142 -5.67 -5.41 -3.06
C THR A 142 -4.48 -5.56 -2.11
N LEU A 143 -3.40 -4.83 -2.33
CA LEU A 143 -2.21 -4.87 -1.49
C LEU A 143 -2.50 -4.36 -0.07
N ASP A 144 -3.22 -3.24 0.03
CA ASP A 144 -3.58 -2.64 1.32
C ASP A 144 -4.53 -3.54 2.13
N MET A 145 -5.43 -4.31 1.48
CA MET A 145 -6.25 -5.30 2.17
C MET A 145 -5.41 -6.42 2.81
N PHE A 146 -4.35 -6.89 2.15
CA PHE A 146 -3.43 -7.87 2.75
C PHE A 146 -2.61 -7.25 3.90
N ALA A 147 -2.14 -6.01 3.73
CA ALA A 147 -1.43 -5.28 4.78
C ALA A 147 -2.31 -5.06 6.02
N GLU A 148 -3.55 -4.63 5.81
CA GLU A 148 -4.54 -4.43 6.88
C GLU A 148 -4.81 -5.74 7.65
N ALA A 149 -5.10 -6.84 6.93
CA ALA A 149 -5.37 -8.14 7.55
C ALA A 149 -4.19 -8.60 8.43
N ARG A 150 -2.96 -8.45 7.94
CA ARG A 150 -1.76 -8.76 8.72
C ARG A 150 -1.61 -7.82 9.92
N GLY A 151 -1.86 -6.52 9.74
CA GLY A 151 -1.82 -5.54 10.82
C GLY A 151 -2.82 -5.83 11.94
N GLN A 152 -4.02 -6.32 11.60
CA GLN A 152 -5.03 -6.74 12.57
C GLN A 152 -4.55 -7.93 13.40
N LEU A 153 -3.96 -8.95 12.77
CA LEU A 153 -3.41 -10.12 13.46
C LEU A 153 -2.28 -9.72 14.42
N TYR A 154 -1.41 -8.83 13.99
CA TYR A 154 -0.34 -8.29 14.81
C TYR A 154 -0.87 -7.50 16.01
N LEU A 155 -1.85 -6.62 15.81
CA LEU A 155 -2.49 -5.87 16.89
C LEU A 155 -3.13 -6.80 17.92
N GLN A 156 -3.84 -7.84 17.47
CA GLN A 156 -4.41 -8.86 18.39
C GLN A 156 -3.31 -9.56 19.20
N ALA A 157 -2.19 -9.92 18.58
CA ALA A 157 -1.06 -10.52 19.28
C ALA A 157 -0.44 -9.60 20.34
N VAL A 158 -0.33 -8.30 20.03
CA VAL A 158 0.16 -7.28 20.99
C VAL A 158 -0.81 -7.13 22.17
N LEU A 159 -2.10 -7.10 21.93
CA LEU A 159 -3.12 -6.94 22.97
C LEU A 159 -3.27 -8.18 23.87
N ALA A 160 -2.90 -9.35 23.36
CA ALA A 160 -2.93 -10.62 24.10
C ALA A 160 -1.73 -10.82 25.06
N LEU A 161 -0.71 -9.94 25.01
CA LEU A 161 0.40 -9.93 25.98
C LEU A 161 -0.05 -9.46 27.36
#